data_bb9728ccde6d0ba443565283d8178248
#
_entry.id   bb9728ccde6d0ba443565283d8178248
#
_cell.length_a   1.000
_cell.length_b   1.000
_cell.length_c   1.000
_cell.angle_alpha   90.00
_cell.angle_beta   90.00
_cell.angle_gamma   90.00
#
_symmetry.space_group_name_H-M   'P 1'
#
loop_
_entity.id
_entity.type
_entity.pdbx_description
1 polymer ?
#
loop_
_entity_poly.entity_id
_entity_poly.type
_entity_poly.pdbx_seq_one_letter_code
_entity_poly.pdbx_strand_id
1 'polypeptide(L)'
;ATYAEAINEARGYEGLSARYTSDEINMFRNGTVTGSGIGANISAMLPYLYPNVDWIDETFKNTGISNKYTIEFRGGGNKFRYYTMVGLLTDKGFIKNANMNDGYSTQDKYSRANLRSNLDIDLTNTTKLKLNILGTLAESSRPGASADLWNMVYSLPPSAFPVRTEDGTWGGNSTWAGTLNPVAQSQGAAYSKGHTRSLFA
;
A
#
# COMPACT_ATOMS: atom_id res chain seq x y z
N ALA A 1 -22.23 -7.23 8.12
CA ALA A 1 -23.02 -8.31 8.73
C ALA A 1 -22.08 -9.35 9.39
N THR A 2 -21.19 -10.00 8.68
CA THR A 2 -20.30 -11.07 9.18
C THR A 2 -19.54 -10.66 10.45
N TYR A 3 -19.02 -9.44 10.49
CA TYR A 3 -18.35 -8.92 11.70
C TYR A 3 -19.30 -8.84 12.90
N ALA A 4 -20.53 -8.31 12.70
CA ALA A 4 -21.50 -8.19 13.78
C ALA A 4 -21.99 -9.55 14.29
N GLU A 5 -22.12 -10.53 13.39
CA GLU A 5 -22.44 -11.92 13.73
C GLU A 5 -21.31 -12.57 14.56
N ALA A 6 -20.05 -12.41 14.13
CA ALA A 6 -18.89 -12.93 14.84
C ALA A 6 -18.74 -12.32 16.25
N ILE A 7 -19.00 -11.03 16.41
CA ILE A 7 -19.02 -10.39 17.73
C ILE A 7 -20.11 -10.96 18.61
N ASN A 8 -21.31 -11.18 18.08
CA ASN A 8 -22.40 -11.78 18.86
C ASN A 8 -22.08 -13.21 19.27
N GLU A 9 -21.48 -13.99 18.37
CA GLU A 9 -21.04 -15.36 18.64
C GLU A 9 -19.96 -15.40 19.74
N ALA A 10 -18.92 -14.58 19.62
CA ALA A 10 -17.86 -14.48 20.61
C ALA A 10 -18.40 -14.10 22.01
N ARG A 11 -19.33 -13.13 22.06
CA ARG A 11 -19.99 -12.75 23.31
C ARG A 11 -20.85 -13.87 23.89
N GLY A 12 -21.50 -14.66 23.02
CA GLY A 12 -22.26 -15.82 23.45
C GLY A 12 -21.40 -16.88 24.13
N TYR A 13 -20.17 -17.13 23.63
CA TYR A 13 -19.21 -18.03 24.30
C TYR A 13 -18.77 -17.53 25.69
N GLU A 14 -18.77 -16.21 25.89
CA GLU A 14 -18.46 -15.58 27.20
C GLU A 14 -19.71 -15.43 28.09
N GLY A 15 -20.88 -15.93 27.69
CA GLY A 15 -22.13 -15.79 28.42
C GLY A 15 -22.71 -14.37 28.46
N LEU A 16 -22.26 -13.49 27.56
CA LEU A 16 -22.72 -12.12 27.44
C LEU A 16 -23.87 -12.00 26.44
N SER A 17 -24.76 -11.03 26.65
CA SER A 17 -25.83 -10.73 25.70
C SER A 17 -25.30 -10.28 24.35
N ALA A 18 -26.04 -10.56 23.26
CA ALA A 18 -25.72 -10.08 21.92
C ALA A 18 -25.53 -8.55 21.91
N ARG A 19 -24.52 -8.07 21.20
CA ARG A 19 -24.26 -6.65 21.02
C ARG A 19 -25.13 -6.04 19.91
N TYR A 20 -25.36 -6.81 18.86
CA TYR A 20 -26.13 -6.39 17.68
C TYR A 20 -27.44 -7.19 17.63
N THR A 21 -28.55 -6.51 17.42
CA THR A 21 -29.82 -7.14 17.16
C THR A 21 -29.88 -7.77 15.76
N SER A 22 -30.81 -8.68 15.54
CA SER A 22 -31.05 -9.27 14.21
C SER A 22 -31.37 -8.22 13.16
N ASP A 23 -32.09 -7.16 13.54
CA ASP A 23 -32.45 -6.06 12.64
C ASP A 23 -31.23 -5.22 12.26
N GLU A 24 -30.36 -4.89 13.21
CA GLU A 24 -29.07 -4.21 12.92
C GLU A 24 -28.20 -5.05 12.00
N ILE A 25 -28.09 -6.35 12.22
CA ILE A 25 -27.31 -7.26 11.34
C ILE A 25 -27.90 -7.25 9.93
N ASN A 26 -29.21 -7.23 9.80
CA ASN A 26 -29.88 -7.13 8.49
C ASN A 26 -29.65 -5.77 7.81
N MET A 27 -29.62 -4.67 8.58
CA MET A 27 -29.24 -3.35 8.04
C MET A 27 -27.82 -3.34 7.50
N PHE A 28 -26.87 -3.92 8.22
CA PHE A 28 -25.47 -4.11 7.71
C PHE A 28 -25.40 -5.01 6.46
N ARG A 29 -26.29 -6.01 6.34
CA ARG A 29 -26.28 -6.95 5.23
C ARG A 29 -26.91 -6.38 3.96
N ASN A 30 -28.05 -5.78 4.09
CA ASN A 30 -28.93 -5.44 2.98
C ASN A 30 -28.95 -3.95 2.66
N GLY A 31 -28.43 -3.08 3.53
CA GLY A 31 -28.57 -1.64 3.41
C GLY A 31 -30.03 -1.19 3.38
N THR A 32 -30.93 -2.02 3.91
CA THR A 32 -32.40 -1.77 3.91
C THR A 32 -32.95 -1.87 5.32
N VAL A 33 -33.88 -0.98 5.64
CA VAL A 33 -34.66 -1.05 6.88
C VAL A 33 -35.89 -1.91 6.62
N THR A 34 -36.01 -3.01 7.35
CA THR A 34 -37.24 -3.81 7.38
C THR A 34 -38.16 -3.27 8.49
N GLY A 35 -39.05 -2.35 8.16
CA GLY A 35 -40.05 -1.82 9.08
C GLY A 35 -41.02 -0.86 8.37
N SER A 36 -42.31 -1.09 8.52
CA SER A 36 -43.32 -0.17 7.99
C SER A 36 -43.28 1.13 8.78
N GLY A 37 -42.95 2.24 8.14
CA GLY A 37 -43.02 3.59 8.71
C GLY A 37 -41.75 4.43 8.65
N ILE A 38 -40.65 3.91 8.11
CA ILE A 38 -39.42 4.65 7.96
C ILE A 38 -39.35 5.23 6.53
N GLY A 39 -39.36 6.55 6.40
CA GLY A 39 -39.44 7.23 5.11
C GLY A 39 -38.17 7.00 4.24
N ALA A 40 -38.32 7.25 2.94
CA ALA A 40 -37.28 7.09 1.91
C ALA A 40 -35.92 7.79 2.25
N ASN A 41 -35.95 8.84 3.04
CA ASN A 41 -34.75 9.58 3.48
C ASN A 41 -33.83 8.74 4.39
N ILE A 42 -34.36 7.79 5.17
CA ILE A 42 -33.53 6.94 6.04
C ILE A 42 -32.82 5.88 5.23
N SER A 43 -33.42 5.37 4.15
CA SER A 43 -32.73 4.43 3.26
C SER A 43 -31.47 5.03 2.63
N ALA A 44 -31.47 6.32 2.28
CA ALA A 44 -30.30 7.03 1.76
C ALA A 44 -29.23 7.22 2.83
N MET A 45 -29.58 7.33 4.10
CA MET A 45 -28.66 7.51 5.23
C MET A 45 -28.08 6.19 5.77
N LEU A 46 -28.67 5.04 5.44
CA LEU A 46 -28.25 3.74 5.98
C LEU A 46 -26.78 3.42 5.78
N PRO A 47 -26.17 3.68 4.62
CA PRO A 47 -24.73 3.44 4.42
C PRO A 47 -23.84 4.25 5.38
N TYR A 48 -24.35 5.36 5.90
CA TYR A 48 -23.64 6.22 6.86
C TYR A 48 -23.88 5.82 8.31
N LEU A 49 -25.09 5.35 8.61
CA LEU A 49 -25.48 4.91 9.96
C LEU A 49 -24.99 3.48 10.27
N TYR A 50 -25.01 2.61 9.26
CA TYR A 50 -24.60 1.21 9.34
C TYR A 50 -23.54 0.91 8.27
N PRO A 51 -22.36 1.52 8.36
CA PRO A 51 -21.29 1.31 7.38
C PRO A 51 -20.83 -0.15 7.39
N ASN A 52 -20.48 -0.65 6.22
CA ASN A 52 -19.90 -1.98 6.04
C ASN A 52 -18.71 -1.86 5.09
N VAL A 53 -17.65 -1.26 5.57
CA VAL A 53 -16.47 -0.88 4.79
C VAL A 53 -15.46 -2.00 4.82
N ASP A 54 -15.00 -2.43 3.65
CA ASP A 54 -13.78 -3.22 3.51
C ASP A 54 -12.58 -2.27 3.41
N TRP A 55 -11.95 -2.00 4.55
CA TRP A 55 -10.85 -1.06 4.64
C TRP A 55 -9.63 -1.47 3.82
N ILE A 56 -9.43 -2.78 3.63
CA ILE A 56 -8.34 -3.30 2.79
C ILE A 56 -8.63 -2.96 1.33
N ASP A 57 -9.82 -3.31 0.86
CA ASP A 57 -10.20 -3.07 -0.54
C ASP A 57 -10.30 -1.57 -0.86
N GLU A 58 -10.79 -0.75 0.07
CA GLU A 58 -10.87 0.71 -0.12
C GLU A 58 -9.49 1.39 -0.15
N THR A 59 -8.51 0.86 0.58
CA THR A 59 -7.18 1.47 0.71
C THR A 59 -6.18 0.93 -0.29
N PHE A 60 -6.24 -0.38 -0.58
CA PHE A 60 -5.22 -1.07 -1.37
C PHE A 60 -5.79 -1.70 -2.65
N LYS A 61 -4.93 -1.79 -3.66
CA LYS A 61 -5.15 -2.60 -4.85
C LYS A 61 -4.75 -4.05 -4.55
N ASN A 62 -5.34 -4.99 -5.26
CA ASN A 62 -5.03 -6.41 -5.08
C ASN A 62 -3.64 -6.79 -5.57
N THR A 63 -2.99 -5.96 -6.40
CA THR A 63 -1.69 -6.25 -7.00
C THR A 63 -0.79 -5.02 -7.03
N GLY A 64 0.50 -5.25 -6.77
CA GLY A 64 1.60 -4.34 -7.09
C GLY A 64 2.27 -4.75 -8.39
N ILE A 65 3.15 -3.91 -8.90
CA ILE A 65 3.91 -4.16 -10.12
C ILE A 65 5.41 -4.10 -9.80
N SER A 66 6.12 -5.19 -10.12
CA SER A 66 7.57 -5.26 -10.05
C SER A 66 8.13 -5.64 -11.41
N ASN A 67 9.07 -4.86 -11.93
CA ASN A 67 9.76 -5.15 -13.17
C ASN A 67 11.26 -5.22 -12.91
N LYS A 68 11.89 -6.28 -13.38
CA LYS A 68 13.33 -6.47 -13.29
C LYS A 68 13.88 -6.76 -14.68
N TYR A 69 14.85 -5.96 -15.10
CA TYR A 69 15.58 -6.12 -16.35
C TYR A 69 17.06 -6.30 -16.03
N THR A 70 17.69 -7.24 -16.69
CA THR A 70 19.14 -7.47 -16.58
C THR A 70 19.69 -7.69 -17.97
N ILE A 71 20.71 -6.92 -18.32
CA ILE A 71 21.44 -7.05 -19.59
C ILE A 71 22.90 -7.31 -19.24
N GLU A 72 23.47 -8.33 -19.86
CA GLU A 72 24.85 -8.73 -19.65
C GLU A 72 25.61 -8.75 -20.96
N PHE A 73 26.80 -8.18 -20.92
CA PHE A 73 27.77 -8.23 -21.99
C PHE A 73 29.05 -8.92 -21.48
N ARG A 74 29.49 -9.92 -22.18
CA ARG A 74 30.75 -10.61 -21.87
C ARG A 74 31.48 -10.96 -23.13
N GLY A 75 32.77 -10.84 -23.08
CA GLY A 75 33.63 -11.17 -24.21
C GLY A 75 35.09 -11.05 -23.86
N GLY A 76 35.92 -11.31 -24.84
CA GLY A 76 37.35 -11.20 -24.68
C GLY A 76 38.13 -11.97 -25.73
N GLY A 77 39.43 -11.86 -25.62
CA GLY A 77 40.41 -12.52 -26.45
C GLY A 77 41.66 -12.89 -25.63
N ASN A 78 42.76 -13.16 -26.30
CA ASN A 78 44.00 -13.62 -25.62
C ASN A 78 44.60 -12.59 -24.65
N LYS A 79 44.30 -11.29 -24.85
CA LYS A 79 44.90 -10.20 -24.07
C LYS A 79 43.92 -9.42 -23.20
N PHE A 80 42.62 -9.61 -23.38
CA PHE A 80 41.63 -8.92 -22.57
C PHE A 80 40.39 -9.74 -22.38
N ARG A 81 39.70 -9.54 -21.27
CA ARG A 81 38.39 -10.11 -20.94
C ARG A 81 37.57 -9.06 -20.27
N TYR A 82 36.29 -9.00 -20.61
CA TYR A 82 35.36 -8.09 -19.98
C TYR A 82 34.04 -8.75 -19.66
N TYR A 83 33.43 -8.27 -18.60
CA TYR A 83 32.08 -8.55 -18.21
C TYR A 83 31.42 -7.24 -17.75
N THR A 84 30.28 -6.92 -18.33
CA THR A 84 29.49 -5.74 -17.94
C THR A 84 28.05 -6.17 -17.79
N MET A 85 27.45 -5.82 -16.64
CA MET A 85 26.05 -6.06 -16.34
C MET A 85 25.37 -4.74 -16.01
N VAL A 86 24.21 -4.50 -16.61
CA VAL A 86 23.28 -3.43 -16.25
C VAL A 86 21.99 -4.06 -15.77
N GLY A 87 21.61 -3.75 -14.53
CA GLY A 87 20.37 -4.20 -13.94
C GLY A 87 19.44 -3.02 -13.61
N LEU A 88 18.17 -3.15 -13.94
CA LEU A 88 17.14 -2.19 -13.61
C LEU A 88 16.04 -2.91 -12.83
N LEU A 89 15.63 -2.34 -11.70
CA LEU A 89 14.50 -2.80 -10.89
C LEU A 89 13.56 -1.63 -10.66
N THR A 90 12.29 -1.84 -10.89
CA THR A 90 11.25 -0.86 -10.56
C THR A 90 10.08 -1.55 -9.88
N ASP A 91 9.74 -1.09 -8.68
CA ASP A 91 8.61 -1.56 -7.89
C ASP A 91 7.61 -0.43 -7.70
N LYS A 92 6.34 -0.74 -7.87
CA LYS A 92 5.22 0.12 -7.51
C LYS A 92 4.35 -0.61 -6.51
N GLY A 93 4.08 0.04 -5.39
CA GLY A 93 3.15 -0.43 -4.38
C GLY A 93 1.70 -0.45 -4.87
N PHE A 94 0.81 -0.78 -3.98
CA PHE A 94 -0.59 -1.09 -4.29
C PHE A 94 -1.59 -0.16 -3.58
N ILE A 95 -1.18 1.05 -3.15
CA ILE A 95 -2.10 2.05 -2.60
C ILE A 95 -3.08 2.48 -3.70
N LYS A 96 -4.39 2.40 -3.42
CA LYS A 96 -5.42 2.99 -4.26
C LYS A 96 -5.34 4.51 -4.18
N ASN A 97 -5.76 5.18 -5.24
CA ASN A 97 -5.92 6.65 -5.26
C ASN A 97 -4.68 7.47 -4.87
N ALA A 98 -3.50 6.88 -4.94
CA ALA A 98 -2.24 7.51 -4.55
C ALA A 98 -1.87 8.77 -5.38
N ASN A 99 -2.53 9.02 -6.49
CA ASN A 99 -2.28 10.13 -7.41
C ASN A 99 -3.42 11.19 -7.38
N MET A 100 -4.29 11.17 -6.37
CA MET A 100 -5.39 12.13 -6.26
C MET A 100 -4.97 13.50 -5.73
N ASN A 101 -3.70 13.68 -5.38
CA ASN A 101 -3.16 14.94 -4.93
C ASN A 101 -2.57 15.75 -6.09
N ASP A 102 -2.77 17.06 -6.07
CA ASP A 102 -2.17 17.95 -7.04
C ASP A 102 -0.65 18.01 -6.83
N GLY A 103 0.09 17.58 -7.83
CA GLY A 103 1.54 17.72 -7.90
C GLY A 103 2.38 16.64 -7.23
N TYR A 104 1.80 15.65 -6.51
CA TYR A 104 2.57 14.54 -5.93
C TYR A 104 1.77 13.24 -5.84
N SER A 105 2.49 12.14 -5.65
CA SER A 105 1.91 10.81 -5.46
C SER A 105 2.32 10.26 -4.11
N THR A 106 1.36 9.70 -3.36
CA THR A 106 1.59 8.96 -2.12
C THR A 106 1.92 7.48 -2.35
N GLN A 107 2.10 7.05 -3.61
CA GLN A 107 2.42 5.67 -3.93
C GLN A 107 3.81 5.28 -3.45
N ASP A 108 3.90 4.11 -2.84
CA ASP A 108 5.19 3.47 -2.60
C ASP A 108 5.85 3.12 -3.94
N LYS A 109 7.05 3.64 -4.16
CA LYS A 109 7.82 3.39 -5.38
C LYS A 109 9.28 3.15 -5.01
N TYR A 110 9.88 2.16 -5.62
CA TYR A 110 11.30 1.91 -5.54
C TYR A 110 11.86 1.68 -6.93
N SER A 111 12.95 2.33 -7.25
CA SER A 111 13.71 2.07 -8.46
C SER A 111 15.19 1.93 -8.15
N ARG A 112 15.85 1.00 -8.80
CA ARG A 112 17.29 0.77 -8.65
C ARG A 112 17.91 0.42 -9.98
N ALA A 113 18.95 1.17 -10.33
CA ALA A 113 19.86 0.84 -11.42
C ALA A 113 21.20 0.37 -10.84
N ASN A 114 21.71 -0.76 -11.31
CA ASN A 114 23.01 -1.29 -10.97
C ASN A 114 23.86 -1.38 -12.23
N LEU A 115 25.11 -0.96 -12.12
CA LEU A 115 26.15 -1.20 -13.12
C LEU A 115 27.26 -2.02 -12.45
N ARG A 116 27.64 -3.10 -13.07
CA ARG A 116 28.86 -3.84 -12.72
C ARG A 116 29.69 -4.02 -13.98
N SER A 117 30.95 -3.64 -13.92
CA SER A 117 31.89 -3.84 -15.02
C SER A 117 33.23 -4.38 -14.49
N ASN A 118 33.69 -5.47 -15.03
CA ASN A 118 34.96 -6.05 -14.74
C ASN A 118 35.76 -6.09 -16.05
N LEU A 119 36.99 -5.61 -16.01
CA LEU A 119 37.88 -5.59 -17.15
C LEU A 119 39.26 -6.13 -16.72
N ASP A 120 39.71 -7.19 -17.34
CA ASP A 120 41.03 -7.77 -17.18
C ASP A 120 41.82 -7.57 -18.48
N ILE A 121 43.00 -6.95 -18.39
CA ILE A 121 43.88 -6.70 -19.53
C ILE A 121 45.26 -7.22 -19.21
N ASP A 122 45.82 -8.07 -20.08
CA ASP A 122 47.22 -8.50 -20.07
C ASP A 122 48.02 -7.48 -20.90
N LEU A 123 48.60 -6.46 -20.23
CA LEU A 123 49.40 -5.42 -20.88
C LEU A 123 50.72 -5.96 -21.45
N THR A 124 51.37 -6.81 -20.68
CA THR A 124 52.57 -7.55 -21.08
C THR A 124 52.48 -8.98 -20.52
N ASN A 125 53.47 -9.83 -20.84
CA ASN A 125 53.53 -11.18 -20.27
C ASN A 125 53.67 -11.21 -18.74
N THR A 126 54.12 -10.08 -18.16
CA THR A 126 54.34 -9.96 -16.71
C THR A 126 53.45 -8.92 -16.04
N THR A 127 52.73 -8.12 -16.81
CA THR A 127 51.91 -7.01 -16.28
C THR A 127 50.45 -7.19 -16.66
N LYS A 128 49.58 -7.20 -15.63
CA LYS A 128 48.15 -7.31 -15.78
C LYS A 128 47.44 -6.11 -15.14
N LEU A 129 46.44 -5.58 -15.81
CA LEU A 129 45.54 -4.55 -15.28
C LEU A 129 44.15 -5.19 -15.03
N LYS A 130 43.64 -4.99 -13.83
CA LYS A 130 42.26 -5.35 -13.48
C LYS A 130 41.53 -4.12 -13.04
N LEU A 131 40.39 -3.88 -13.66
CA LEU A 131 39.48 -2.77 -13.29
C LEU A 131 38.11 -3.36 -12.96
N ASN A 132 37.62 -3.07 -11.76
CA ASN A 132 36.30 -3.48 -11.33
C ASN A 132 35.50 -2.23 -10.94
N ILE A 133 34.38 -2.03 -11.59
CA ILE A 133 33.47 -0.90 -11.32
C ILE A 133 32.14 -1.45 -10.85
N LEU A 134 31.65 -0.91 -9.74
CA LEU A 134 30.32 -1.17 -9.22
C LEU A 134 29.60 0.14 -8.96
N GLY A 135 28.51 0.38 -9.68
CA GLY A 135 27.66 1.56 -9.51
C GLY A 135 26.25 1.17 -9.10
N THR A 136 25.66 1.92 -8.19
CA THR A 136 24.27 1.76 -7.79
C THR A 136 23.61 3.14 -7.69
N LEU A 137 22.47 3.27 -8.35
CA LEU A 137 21.53 4.39 -8.19
C LEU A 137 20.22 3.82 -7.68
N ALA A 138 19.75 4.27 -6.53
CA ALA A 138 18.46 3.87 -6.02
C ALA A 138 17.64 5.09 -5.61
N GLU A 139 16.37 5.06 -5.97
CA GLU A 139 15.38 6.06 -5.61
C GLU A 139 14.20 5.37 -4.95
N SER A 140 13.73 5.94 -3.85
CA SER A 140 12.53 5.49 -3.16
C SER A 140 11.58 6.66 -2.93
N SER A 141 10.30 6.40 -3.03
CA SER A 141 9.24 7.31 -2.60
C SER A 141 8.28 6.51 -1.74
N ARG A 142 7.91 7.04 -0.60
CA ARG A 142 7.00 6.41 0.36
C ARG A 142 5.95 7.41 0.79
N PRO A 143 4.69 6.98 1.07
CA PRO A 143 3.71 7.84 1.71
C PRO A 143 4.19 8.23 3.10
N GLY A 144 3.87 9.44 3.56
CA GLY A 144 4.27 9.94 4.87
C GLY A 144 3.72 9.13 6.05
N ALA A 145 2.56 8.49 5.88
CA ALA A 145 1.90 7.65 6.88
C ALA A 145 2.05 6.13 6.64
N SER A 146 3.02 5.69 5.81
CA SER A 146 3.10 4.29 5.37
C SER A 146 3.22 3.26 6.49
N ALA A 147 3.92 3.60 7.58
CA ALA A 147 4.12 2.68 8.70
C ALA A 147 2.82 2.44 9.47
N ASP A 148 1.95 3.44 9.56
CA ASP A 148 0.72 3.39 10.35
C ASP A 148 -0.49 2.94 9.52
N LEU A 149 -0.41 3.04 8.19
CA LEU A 149 -1.53 2.75 7.29
C LEU A 149 -2.04 1.30 7.42
N TRP A 150 -1.14 0.33 7.56
CA TRP A 150 -1.49 -1.06 7.81
C TRP A 150 -2.19 -1.24 9.17
N ASN A 151 -1.64 -0.62 10.22
CA ASN A 151 -2.24 -0.68 11.55
C ASN A 151 -3.64 -0.05 11.54
N MET A 152 -3.83 1.06 10.84
CA MET A 152 -5.14 1.70 10.70
C MET A 152 -6.15 0.77 10.03
N VAL A 153 -5.78 0.17 8.90
CA VAL A 153 -6.65 -0.73 8.12
C VAL A 153 -7.04 -1.96 8.92
N TYR A 154 -6.10 -2.58 9.66
CA TYR A 154 -6.39 -3.78 10.45
C TYR A 154 -7.07 -3.49 11.80
N SER A 155 -6.95 -2.27 12.31
CA SER A 155 -7.54 -1.90 13.60
C SER A 155 -9.02 -1.50 13.48
N LEU A 156 -9.45 -1.08 12.30
CA LEU A 156 -10.81 -0.60 12.09
C LEU A 156 -11.77 -1.73 11.73
N PRO A 157 -12.85 -1.93 12.52
CA PRO A 157 -13.91 -2.83 12.10
C PRO A 157 -14.69 -2.23 10.91
N PRO A 158 -15.32 -3.08 10.08
CA PRO A 158 -16.13 -2.62 8.95
C PRO A 158 -17.25 -1.62 9.31
N SER A 159 -17.70 -1.69 10.55
CA SER A 159 -18.79 -0.87 11.09
C SER A 159 -18.33 0.40 11.81
N ALA A 160 -17.05 0.77 11.74
CA ALA A 160 -16.51 1.90 12.48
C ALA A 160 -17.13 3.23 12.05
N PHE A 161 -17.03 3.57 10.78
CA PHE A 161 -17.58 4.75 10.13
C PHE A 161 -17.53 4.57 8.60
N PRO A 162 -18.26 5.35 7.81
CA PRO A 162 -18.17 5.31 6.35
C PRO A 162 -16.84 5.93 5.89
N VAL A 163 -16.39 5.59 4.68
CA VAL A 163 -15.20 6.21 4.08
C VAL A 163 -15.40 7.72 3.93
N ARG A 164 -16.58 8.11 3.46
CA ARG A 164 -17.02 9.51 3.37
C ARG A 164 -18.42 9.66 3.94
N THR A 165 -18.69 10.82 4.48
CA THR A 165 -20.02 11.23 4.95
C THR A 165 -20.88 11.70 3.76
N GLU A 166 -22.16 11.96 3.99
CA GLU A 166 -23.11 12.38 2.94
C GLU A 166 -22.68 13.68 2.23
N ASP A 167 -22.07 14.61 2.98
CA ASP A 167 -21.52 15.87 2.48
C ASP A 167 -20.16 15.73 1.79
N GLY A 168 -19.63 14.49 1.66
CA GLY A 168 -18.39 14.18 1.01
C GLY A 168 -17.13 14.39 1.87
N THR A 169 -17.28 14.77 3.14
CA THR A 169 -16.14 14.84 4.07
C THR A 169 -15.66 13.45 4.48
N TRP A 170 -14.46 13.37 5.03
CA TRP A 170 -13.92 12.08 5.48
C TRP A 170 -14.66 11.55 6.70
N GLY A 171 -15.05 10.29 6.67
CA GLY A 171 -15.70 9.63 7.78
C GLY A 171 -14.78 9.47 8.98
N GLY A 172 -15.40 9.54 10.15
CA GLY A 172 -14.77 9.34 11.45
C GLY A 172 -15.82 9.47 12.55
N ASN A 173 -15.51 9.02 13.76
CA ASN A 173 -16.38 9.22 14.91
C ASN A 173 -15.56 9.27 16.22
N SER A 174 -16.22 9.67 17.32
CA SER A 174 -15.58 9.83 18.62
C SER A 174 -15.08 8.51 19.23
N THR A 175 -15.74 7.39 18.93
CA THR A 175 -15.34 6.05 19.43
C THR A 175 -13.97 5.65 18.86
N TRP A 176 -13.70 6.07 17.62
CA TRP A 176 -12.47 5.74 16.88
C TRP A 176 -11.58 6.98 16.67
N ALA A 177 -11.69 7.97 17.56
CA ALA A 177 -10.95 9.24 17.43
C ALA A 177 -9.41 9.08 17.39
N GLY A 178 -8.89 8.01 17.97
CA GLY A 178 -7.47 7.66 17.91
C GLY A 178 -7.02 6.96 16.62
N THR A 179 -7.97 6.54 15.79
CA THR A 179 -7.67 5.84 14.52
C THR A 179 -8.17 6.67 13.35
N LEU A 180 -7.24 7.19 12.58
CA LEU A 180 -7.56 8.02 11.42
C LEU A 180 -8.13 7.18 10.28
N ASN A 181 -8.91 7.80 9.40
CA ASN A 181 -9.45 7.16 8.22
C ASN A 181 -8.30 6.75 7.27
N PRO A 182 -8.08 5.44 7.03
CA PRO A 182 -6.91 4.99 6.26
C PRO A 182 -6.95 5.44 4.80
N VAL A 183 -8.13 5.58 4.21
CA VAL A 183 -8.27 6.08 2.83
C VAL A 183 -7.87 7.55 2.77
N ALA A 184 -8.30 8.37 3.74
CA ALA A 184 -7.89 9.76 3.85
C ALA A 184 -6.38 9.87 4.03
N GLN A 185 -5.79 9.06 4.90
CA GLN A 185 -4.35 9.05 5.14
C GLN A 185 -3.56 8.59 3.92
N SER A 186 -4.05 7.58 3.19
CA SER A 186 -3.42 7.10 1.96
C SER A 186 -3.36 8.16 0.86
N GLN A 187 -4.30 9.10 0.86
CA GLN A 187 -4.38 10.18 -0.13
C GLN A 187 -3.73 11.47 0.35
N GLY A 188 -3.97 11.86 1.60
CA GLY A 188 -3.60 13.17 2.16
C GLY A 188 -2.23 13.21 2.85
N ALA A 189 -1.67 12.05 3.22
CA ALA A 189 -0.34 12.02 3.83
C ALA A 189 0.71 12.52 2.83
N ALA A 190 1.63 13.35 3.31
CA ALA A 190 2.80 13.78 2.55
C ALA A 190 3.61 12.57 2.02
N TYR A 191 4.68 12.82 1.31
CA TYR A 191 5.58 11.76 0.85
C TYR A 191 7.00 12.00 1.34
N SER A 192 7.78 10.93 1.42
CA SER A 192 9.22 10.97 1.66
C SER A 192 9.95 10.42 0.44
N LYS A 193 10.99 11.13 -0.02
CA LYS A 193 11.87 10.65 -1.09
C LYS A 193 13.27 10.38 -0.56
N GLY A 194 13.81 9.23 -0.92
CA GLY A 194 15.19 8.85 -0.66
C GLY A 194 15.95 8.62 -1.96
N HIS A 195 17.22 9.05 -1.98
CA HIS A 195 18.14 8.80 -3.08
C HIS A 195 19.42 8.20 -2.53
N THR A 196 19.87 7.11 -3.11
CA THR A 196 21.14 6.48 -2.80
C THR A 196 21.98 6.41 -4.08
N ARG A 197 23.21 6.88 -3.99
CA ARG A 197 24.19 6.81 -5.10
C ARG A 197 25.48 6.28 -4.55
N SER A 198 26.01 5.22 -5.12
CA SER A 198 27.29 4.66 -4.77
C SER A 198 28.10 4.29 -6.03
N LEU A 199 29.38 4.53 -5.99
CA LEU A 199 30.33 4.14 -7.01
C LEU A 199 31.59 3.64 -6.32
N PHE A 200 32.02 2.43 -6.70
CA PHE A 200 33.26 1.80 -6.26
C PHE A 200 34.07 1.43 -7.51
N ALA A 201 35.37 1.67 -7.47
CA ALA A 201 36.31 1.32 -8.53
C ALA A 201 37.60 0.68 -7.95
#